data_e05060429fb6053d681859a7927fd123
#
_entry.id   e05060429fb6053d681859a7927fd123
#
_cell.length_a   1.000
_cell.length_b   1.000
_cell.length_c   1.000
_cell.angle_alpha   90.00
_cell.angle_beta   90.00
_cell.angle_gamma   90.00
#
_symmetry.space_group_name_H-M   'P 1'
#
loop_
_entity.id
_entity.type
_entity.pdbx_description
1 polymer ?
#
loop_
_entity_poly.entity_id
_entity_poly.type
_entity_poly.pdbx_seq_one_letter_code
_entity_poly.pdbx_strand_id
1 'polypeptide(L)'
;MNRVVHFEIQAENLERAMKFYGDVFGWQFPKWMEEPPYWGVMTAEKDSKEPGINGGLLQRPCPAPTIGQGTNAFICTVQVENFDEITKKIETAGGKVAMPKFALPGMAWQGYFLDTEGNTFGVHQADKNAK
;
A
#
# COMPACT_ATOMS: atom_id res chain seq x y z
N MET A 1 -18.35 10.38 -13.06
CA MET A 1 -18.32 8.91 -12.89
C MET A 1 -17.13 8.30 -13.59
N ASN A 2 -16.97 6.99 -13.62
CA ASN A 2 -15.86 6.25 -14.25
C ASN A 2 -14.48 6.50 -13.59
N ARG A 3 -14.47 6.73 -12.27
CA ARG A 3 -13.26 6.84 -11.46
C ARG A 3 -13.06 5.58 -10.61
N VAL A 4 -11.82 5.23 -10.32
CA VAL A 4 -11.50 4.17 -9.35
C VAL A 4 -11.93 4.65 -7.97
N VAL A 5 -12.73 3.85 -7.26
CA VAL A 5 -13.30 4.18 -5.94
C VAL A 5 -13.00 3.13 -4.87
N HIS A 6 -12.32 2.05 -5.23
CA HIS A 6 -12.00 0.96 -4.33
C HIS A 6 -10.77 0.20 -4.83
N PHE A 7 -10.00 -0.38 -3.93
CA PHE A 7 -8.91 -1.30 -4.25
C PHE A 7 -9.02 -2.54 -3.35
N GLU A 8 -8.37 -3.62 -3.74
CA GLU A 8 -8.29 -4.82 -2.93
C GLU A 8 -6.85 -5.28 -2.74
N ILE A 9 -6.52 -5.63 -1.51
CA ILE A 9 -5.26 -6.26 -1.14
C ILE A 9 -5.52 -7.76 -0.98
N GLN A 10 -4.80 -8.56 -1.75
CA GLN A 10 -4.84 -10.02 -1.69
C GLN A 10 -3.72 -10.51 -0.78
N ALA A 11 -4.03 -11.27 0.26
CA ALA A 11 -3.04 -11.72 1.24
C ALA A 11 -3.14 -13.22 1.51
N GLU A 12 -2.01 -13.88 1.64
CA GLU A 12 -1.97 -15.27 2.14
C GLU A 12 -2.25 -15.30 3.65
N ASN A 13 -1.72 -14.33 4.39
CA ASN A 13 -1.92 -14.19 5.83
C ASN A 13 -2.52 -12.82 6.12
N LEU A 14 -3.83 -12.80 6.41
CA LEU A 14 -4.57 -11.57 6.65
C LEU A 14 -4.04 -10.78 7.86
N GLU A 15 -3.72 -11.46 8.96
CA GLU A 15 -3.21 -10.81 10.17
C GLU A 15 -1.85 -10.15 9.92
N ARG A 16 -0.98 -10.84 9.20
CA ARG A 16 0.34 -10.30 8.83
C ARG A 16 0.21 -9.08 7.93
N ALA A 17 -0.69 -9.10 6.97
CA ALA A 17 -0.96 -7.96 6.09
C ALA A 17 -1.51 -6.77 6.89
N MET A 18 -2.51 -6.99 7.75
CA MET A 18 -3.08 -5.94 8.59
C MET A 18 -2.05 -5.32 9.53
N LYS A 19 -1.18 -6.15 10.12
CA LYS A 19 -0.10 -5.65 10.96
C LYS A 19 0.87 -4.77 10.16
N PHE A 20 1.28 -5.22 8.97
CA PHE A 20 2.18 -4.47 8.11
C PHE A 20 1.63 -3.07 7.78
N TYR A 21 0.44 -3.00 7.19
CA TYR A 21 -0.15 -1.72 6.77
C TYR A 21 -0.56 -0.84 7.95
N GLY A 22 -0.96 -1.43 9.06
CA GLY A 22 -1.23 -0.71 10.30
C GLY A 22 0.03 -0.07 10.89
N ASP A 23 1.14 -0.82 10.95
CA ASP A 23 2.42 -0.35 11.49
C ASP A 23 3.06 0.72 10.60
N VAL A 24 2.96 0.59 9.27
CA VAL A 24 3.59 1.49 8.31
C VAL A 24 2.78 2.78 8.12
N PHE A 25 1.47 2.66 7.84
CA PHE A 25 0.63 3.78 7.43
C PHE A 25 -0.43 4.18 8.45
N GLY A 26 -0.61 3.39 9.52
CA GLY A 26 -1.65 3.64 10.51
C GLY A 26 -3.06 3.28 10.03
N TRP A 27 -3.17 2.47 8.98
CA TRP A 27 -4.47 2.08 8.46
C TRP A 27 -5.25 1.21 9.43
N GLN A 28 -6.58 1.28 9.36
CA GLN A 28 -7.49 0.51 10.20
C GLN A 28 -8.24 -0.53 9.37
N PHE A 29 -8.57 -1.65 10.01
CA PHE A 29 -9.12 -2.83 9.33
C PHE A 29 -10.40 -3.33 10.03
N PRO A 30 -11.54 -2.67 9.85
CA PRO A 30 -12.80 -3.18 10.36
C PRO A 30 -13.24 -4.41 9.59
N LYS A 31 -13.71 -5.43 10.28
CA LYS A 31 -14.25 -6.62 9.62
C LYS A 31 -15.65 -6.33 9.09
N TRP A 32 -15.83 -6.40 7.78
CA TRP A 32 -17.10 -6.10 7.12
C TRP A 32 -17.94 -7.33 6.86
N MET A 33 -17.33 -8.50 6.69
CA MET A 33 -18.03 -9.74 6.38
C MET A 33 -17.32 -10.94 7.04
N GLU A 34 -18.12 -11.87 7.56
CA GLU A 34 -17.62 -13.07 8.25
C GLU A 34 -17.34 -14.23 7.29
N GLU A 35 -18.23 -14.45 6.31
CA GLU A 35 -18.15 -15.59 5.41
C GLU A 35 -18.50 -15.20 3.97
N PRO A 36 -17.54 -15.19 3.06
CA PRO A 36 -16.09 -15.30 3.33
C PRO A 36 -15.56 -14.09 4.11
N PRO A 37 -14.44 -14.24 4.85
CA PRO A 37 -13.87 -13.11 5.60
C PRO A 37 -13.45 -11.99 4.67
N TYR A 38 -13.95 -10.77 4.95
CA TYR A 38 -13.60 -9.57 4.20
C TYR A 38 -13.42 -8.39 5.15
N TRP A 39 -12.26 -7.78 5.10
CA TRP A 39 -11.88 -6.66 5.95
C TRP A 39 -11.88 -5.36 5.15
N GLY A 40 -12.39 -4.29 5.73
CA GLY A 40 -12.19 -2.96 5.17
C GLY A 40 -10.74 -2.51 5.33
N VAL A 41 -10.27 -1.67 4.42
CA VAL A 41 -8.99 -0.97 4.52
C VAL A 41 -9.30 0.52 4.57
N MET A 42 -9.29 1.08 5.78
CA MET A 42 -9.57 2.49 6.01
C MET A 42 -8.26 3.25 5.99
N THR A 43 -8.01 3.99 4.93
CA THR A 43 -6.74 4.69 4.69
C THR A 43 -6.68 6.08 5.33
N ALA A 44 -7.81 6.57 5.83
CA ALA A 44 -7.93 7.84 6.55
C ALA A 44 -9.12 7.80 7.51
N GLU A 45 -9.20 8.78 8.40
CA GLU A 45 -10.35 8.99 9.26
C GLU A 45 -11.61 9.29 8.42
N LYS A 46 -12.78 8.92 8.94
CA LYS A 46 -14.07 9.00 8.24
C LYS A 46 -14.36 10.38 7.62
N ASP A 47 -13.94 11.44 8.30
CA ASP A 47 -14.22 12.82 7.90
C ASP A 47 -13.05 13.50 7.19
N SER A 48 -12.01 12.76 6.81
CA SER A 48 -10.86 13.28 6.08
C SER A 48 -11.28 13.94 4.77
N LYS A 49 -10.71 15.10 4.50
CA LYS A 49 -10.89 15.85 3.25
C LYS A 49 -9.73 15.63 2.27
N GLU A 50 -8.72 14.87 2.68
CA GLU A 50 -7.60 14.55 1.81
C GLU A 50 -8.02 13.62 0.69
N PRO A 51 -7.42 13.78 -0.52
CA PRO A 51 -7.67 12.86 -1.62
C PRO A 51 -7.19 11.45 -1.27
N GLY A 52 -8.00 10.46 -1.57
CA GLY A 52 -7.66 9.06 -1.33
C GLY A 52 -8.90 8.18 -1.43
N ILE A 53 -8.70 6.89 -1.40
CA ILE A 53 -9.77 5.89 -1.41
C ILE A 53 -9.52 4.83 -0.35
N ASN A 54 -10.58 4.25 0.14
CA ASN A 54 -10.54 3.06 0.99
C ASN A 54 -10.66 1.80 0.15
N GLY A 55 -10.31 0.67 0.72
CA GLY A 55 -10.32 -0.60 0.00
C GLY A 55 -10.79 -1.77 0.85
N GLY A 56 -10.45 -2.96 0.39
CA GLY A 56 -10.70 -4.22 1.06
C GLY A 56 -9.45 -5.07 1.18
N LEU A 57 -9.48 -5.99 2.12
CA LEU A 57 -8.44 -7.00 2.33
C LEU A 57 -9.12 -8.36 2.42
N LEU A 58 -8.64 -9.31 1.63
CA LEU A 58 -9.22 -10.65 1.55
C LEU A 58 -8.17 -11.72 1.35
N GLN A 59 -8.57 -12.95 1.64
CA GLN A 59 -7.73 -14.13 1.42
C GLN A 59 -7.43 -14.30 -0.08
N ARG A 60 -6.17 -14.45 -0.43
CA ARG A 60 -5.75 -14.71 -1.80
C ARG A 60 -6.26 -16.08 -2.26
N PRO A 61 -6.93 -16.17 -3.42
CA PRO A 61 -7.50 -17.45 -3.88
C PRO A 61 -6.49 -18.36 -4.59
N CYS A 62 -5.25 -17.90 -4.78
CA CYS A 62 -4.19 -18.63 -5.47
C CYS A 62 -2.85 -18.40 -4.76
N PRO A 63 -1.78 -19.16 -5.07
CA PRO A 63 -0.46 -18.94 -4.47
C PRO A 63 0.05 -17.52 -4.71
N ALA A 64 0.89 -17.02 -3.77
CA ALA A 64 1.54 -15.74 -3.92
C ALA A 64 2.38 -15.70 -5.20
N PRO A 65 2.45 -14.55 -5.90
CA PRO A 65 3.32 -14.41 -7.06
C PRO A 65 4.78 -14.50 -6.61
N THR A 66 5.66 -14.95 -7.50
CA THR A 66 7.10 -14.83 -7.29
C THR A 66 7.52 -13.36 -7.28
N ILE A 67 8.67 -13.05 -6.69
CA ILE A 67 9.20 -11.68 -6.62
C ILE A 67 9.26 -11.06 -8.03
N GLY A 68 8.70 -9.88 -8.18
CA GLY A 68 8.64 -9.15 -9.44
C GLY A 68 7.39 -9.41 -10.28
N GLN A 69 6.66 -10.48 -10.04
CA GLN A 69 5.41 -10.75 -10.79
C GLN A 69 4.21 -9.92 -10.32
N GLY A 70 4.28 -9.32 -9.12
CA GLY A 70 3.23 -8.43 -8.63
C GLY A 70 3.04 -7.16 -9.48
N THR A 71 4.01 -6.81 -10.31
CA THR A 71 3.92 -5.68 -11.25
C THR A 71 3.05 -5.97 -12.48
N ASN A 72 2.56 -7.19 -12.65
CA ASN A 72 1.66 -7.55 -13.74
C ASN A 72 0.20 -7.13 -13.49
N ALA A 73 -0.05 -6.37 -12.42
CA ALA A 73 -1.37 -5.83 -12.07
C ALA A 73 -1.29 -4.30 -11.89
N PHE A 74 -2.41 -3.69 -11.59
CA PHE A 74 -2.43 -2.28 -11.19
C PHE A 74 -1.69 -2.09 -9.87
N ILE A 75 -0.86 -1.05 -9.79
CA ILE A 75 -0.08 -0.73 -8.59
C ILE A 75 -0.66 0.53 -7.95
N CYS A 76 -1.06 0.41 -6.69
CA CYS A 76 -1.48 1.56 -5.89
C CYS A 76 -0.25 2.31 -5.37
N THR A 77 -0.31 3.63 -5.39
CA THR A 77 0.74 4.50 -4.82
C THR A 77 0.18 5.26 -3.62
N VAL A 78 0.95 5.25 -2.53
CA VAL A 78 0.62 5.93 -1.28
C VAL A 78 1.40 7.24 -1.20
N GLN A 79 0.70 8.35 -1.02
CA GLN A 79 1.33 9.64 -0.77
C GLN A 79 1.79 9.72 0.69
N VAL A 80 3.02 10.18 0.90
CA VAL A 80 3.63 10.31 2.22
C VAL A 80 4.30 11.68 2.37
N GLU A 81 4.52 12.09 3.62
CA GLU A 81 5.22 13.33 3.94
C GLU A 81 6.74 13.19 3.87
N ASN A 82 7.27 12.03 4.24
CA ASN A 82 8.71 11.77 4.29
C ASN A 82 9.03 10.39 3.75
N PHE A 83 9.61 10.35 2.56
CA PHE A 83 9.96 9.12 1.85
C PHE A 83 10.96 8.25 2.63
N ASP A 84 12.01 8.86 3.17
CA ASP A 84 13.09 8.12 3.82
C ASP A 84 12.65 7.53 5.16
N GLU A 85 11.78 8.23 5.87
CA GLU A 85 11.19 7.75 7.12
C GLU A 85 10.24 6.56 6.87
N ILE A 86 9.40 6.67 5.86
CA ILE A 86 8.51 5.57 5.46
C ILE A 86 9.31 4.36 4.98
N THR A 87 10.39 4.55 4.24
CA THR A 87 11.27 3.44 3.82
C THR A 87 11.74 2.63 5.03
N LYS A 88 12.20 3.30 6.08
CA LYS A 88 12.63 2.63 7.33
C LYS A 88 11.48 1.86 8.00
N LYS A 89 10.29 2.45 8.04
CA LYS A 89 9.10 1.78 8.61
C LYS A 89 8.71 0.54 7.79
N ILE A 90 8.74 0.62 6.46
CA ILE A 90 8.47 -0.50 5.57
C ILE A 90 9.44 -1.66 5.84
N GLU A 91 10.74 -1.38 5.87
CA GLU A 91 11.76 -2.40 6.10
C GLU A 91 11.64 -3.01 7.50
N THR A 92 11.41 -2.20 8.53
CA THR A 92 11.20 -2.67 9.91
C THR A 92 9.94 -3.55 10.02
N ALA A 93 8.89 -3.24 9.25
CA ALA A 93 7.64 -3.99 9.23
C ALA A 93 7.69 -5.25 8.35
N GLY A 94 8.82 -5.55 7.72
CA GLY A 94 9.03 -6.76 6.91
C GLY A 94 8.83 -6.59 5.41
N GLY A 95 8.59 -5.37 4.94
CA GLY A 95 8.57 -5.06 3.52
C GLY A 95 9.97 -4.97 2.92
N LYS A 96 10.05 -4.88 1.61
CA LYS A 96 11.32 -4.83 0.86
C LYS A 96 11.27 -3.76 -0.22
N VAL A 97 12.43 -3.19 -0.54
CA VAL A 97 12.58 -2.29 -1.69
C VAL A 97 12.49 -3.11 -2.98
N ALA A 98 11.57 -2.75 -3.87
CA ALA A 98 11.46 -3.30 -5.21
C ALA A 98 12.17 -2.41 -6.24
N MET A 99 11.96 -1.09 -6.14
CA MET A 99 12.70 -0.09 -6.92
C MET A 99 13.11 1.04 -5.98
N PRO A 100 14.41 1.37 -5.87
CA PRO A 100 14.89 2.41 -4.98
C PRO A 100 14.28 3.78 -5.29
N LYS A 101 14.37 4.69 -4.31
CA LYS A 101 13.99 6.10 -4.44
C LYS A 101 14.59 6.74 -5.68
N PHE A 102 13.76 7.38 -6.49
CA PHE A 102 14.19 8.16 -7.65
C PHE A 102 13.40 9.47 -7.71
N ALA A 103 13.99 10.43 -8.40
CA ALA A 103 13.33 11.70 -8.59
C ALA A 103 12.39 11.68 -9.81
N LEU A 104 11.21 12.29 -9.64
CA LEU A 104 10.43 12.87 -10.73
C LEU A 104 10.81 14.37 -10.72
N PRO A 105 11.73 14.83 -11.60
CA PRO A 105 12.38 16.12 -11.45
C PRO A 105 11.38 17.28 -11.32
N GLY A 106 11.55 18.10 -10.27
CA GLY A 106 10.70 19.24 -10.00
C GLY A 106 9.29 18.91 -9.52
N MET A 107 9.02 17.63 -9.22
CA MET A 107 7.68 17.19 -8.82
C MET A 107 7.67 16.37 -7.52
N ALA A 108 8.48 15.30 -7.46
CA ALA A 108 8.35 14.35 -6.35
C ALA A 108 9.54 13.39 -6.26
N TRP A 109 9.61 12.70 -5.11
CA TRP A 109 10.33 11.46 -4.93
C TRP A 109 9.38 10.28 -5.06
N GLN A 110 9.79 9.25 -5.79
CA GLN A 110 9.03 8.05 -6.05
C GLN A 110 9.88 6.82 -5.79
N GLY A 111 9.25 5.71 -5.42
CA GLY A 111 9.88 4.40 -5.30
C GLY A 111 8.84 3.33 -5.15
N TYR A 112 9.25 2.06 -5.24
CA TYR A 112 8.35 0.92 -5.13
C TYR A 112 8.87 -0.09 -4.13
N PHE A 113 7.92 -0.75 -3.47
CA PHE A 113 8.19 -1.68 -2.38
C PHE A 113 7.34 -2.94 -2.54
N LEU A 114 7.77 -4.00 -1.86
CA LEU A 114 6.95 -5.19 -1.65
C LEU A 114 6.41 -5.17 -0.22
N ASP A 115 5.13 -5.47 -0.07
CA ASP A 115 4.55 -5.74 1.24
C ASP A 115 4.94 -7.14 1.74
N THR A 116 4.46 -7.54 2.91
CA THR A 116 4.74 -8.87 3.49
C THR A 116 4.06 -10.01 2.72
N GLU A 117 3.14 -9.71 1.80
CA GLU A 117 2.36 -10.66 1.02
C GLU A 117 2.82 -10.79 -0.44
N GLY A 118 3.93 -10.13 -0.80
CA GLY A 118 4.48 -10.15 -2.16
C GLY A 118 3.80 -9.18 -3.13
N ASN A 119 2.93 -8.29 -2.64
CA ASN A 119 2.31 -7.26 -3.46
C ASN A 119 3.25 -6.07 -3.63
N THR A 120 3.31 -5.54 -4.85
CA THR A 120 4.05 -4.30 -5.13
C THR A 120 3.16 -3.09 -4.90
N PHE A 121 3.70 -2.07 -4.23
CA PHE A 121 3.06 -0.76 -4.09
C PHE A 121 4.08 0.37 -4.25
N GLY A 122 3.60 1.54 -4.63
CA GLY A 122 4.42 2.74 -4.78
C GLY A 122 4.33 3.65 -3.56
N VAL A 123 5.37 4.44 -3.35
CA VAL A 123 5.40 5.52 -2.37
C VAL A 123 5.79 6.82 -3.07
N HIS A 124 5.10 7.89 -2.77
CA HIS A 124 5.22 9.19 -3.43
C HIS A 124 5.30 10.31 -2.40
N GLN A 125 6.35 11.11 -2.47
CA GLN A 125 6.49 12.34 -1.68
C GLN A 125 6.57 13.53 -2.64
N ALA A 126 5.60 14.44 -2.58
CA ALA A 126 5.64 15.67 -3.37
C ALA A 126 6.82 16.55 -2.93
N ASP A 127 7.68 16.92 -3.87
CA ASP A 127 8.83 17.80 -3.62
C ASP A 127 9.25 18.52 -4.90
N LYS A 128 9.08 19.83 -4.92
CA LYS A 128 9.45 20.67 -6.07
C LYS A 128 10.97 20.73 -6.31
N ASN A 129 11.77 20.30 -5.33
CA ASN A 129 13.23 20.31 -5.40
C ASN A 129 13.82 18.95 -5.77
N ALA A 130 12.99 17.94 -6.03
CA ALA A 130 13.46 16.61 -6.44
C ALA A 130 14.27 16.72 -7.76
N LYS A 131 15.45 16.05 -7.80
CA LYS A 131 16.40 16.13 -8.92
C LYS A 131 16.93 14.75 -9.27
#